data_a12a7297ae8ff34d0cebe211886c5864
#
_entry.id   a12a7297ae8ff34d0cebe211886c5864
#
_cell.length_a   1.000
_cell.length_b   1.000
_cell.length_c   1.000
_cell.angle_alpha   90.00
_cell.angle_beta   90.00
_cell.angle_gamma   90.00
#
_symmetry.space_group_name_H-M   'P 1'
#
loop_
_entity.id
_entity.type
_entity.pdbx_description
1 polymer ?
#
loop_
_entity_poly.entity_id
_entity_poly.type
_entity_poly.pdbx_seq_one_letter_code
_entity_poly.pdbx_strand_id
1 'polypeptide(L)'
;KNTLPVPKELNWDLWLGTAPYKDYVDNLVPFNWRGWWDYGTGALGDMACHIMAPAFAVLGLGYPESAECSVAKRYERNWNPVYAPECGPLASHIILKFKG
;
A
#
# COMPACT_ATOMS: atom_id res chain seq x y z
N LYS A 1 -14.40 -2.39 10.10
CA LYS A 1 -14.58 -1.29 9.12
C LYS A 1 -16.02 -0.85 9.18
N ASN A 2 -16.24 0.45 9.35
CA ASN A 2 -17.59 0.99 9.34
C ASN A 2 -17.89 1.41 7.89
N THR A 3 -18.88 0.76 7.29
CA THR A 3 -19.45 1.22 6.02
C THR A 3 -20.20 2.52 6.28
N LEU A 4 -19.95 3.52 5.47
CA LEU A 4 -20.57 4.83 5.55
C LEU A 4 -21.34 5.15 4.26
N PRO A 5 -22.34 6.04 4.33
CA PRO A 5 -22.94 6.55 3.11
C PRO A 5 -21.90 7.33 2.29
N VAL A 6 -21.96 7.17 0.98
CA VAL A 6 -21.08 7.92 0.07
C VAL A 6 -21.36 9.41 0.20
N PRO A 7 -20.34 10.28 0.35
CA PRO A 7 -20.53 11.73 0.31
C PRO A 7 -21.24 12.18 -0.97
N LYS A 8 -22.14 13.14 -0.85
CA LYS A 8 -22.97 13.59 -1.98
C LYS A 8 -22.16 14.14 -3.17
N GLU A 9 -20.98 14.68 -2.88
CA GLU A 9 -20.07 15.27 -3.85
C GLU A 9 -19.19 14.23 -4.55
N LEU A 10 -19.20 12.98 -4.08
CA LEU A 10 -18.38 11.91 -4.61
C LEU A 10 -19.20 10.96 -5.48
N ASN A 11 -18.86 10.88 -6.75
CA ASN A 11 -19.37 9.82 -7.61
C ASN A 11 -18.55 8.54 -7.34
N TRP A 12 -19.08 7.68 -6.50
CA TRP A 12 -18.37 6.49 -6.02
C TRP A 12 -18.07 5.48 -7.13
N ASP A 13 -19.00 5.31 -8.05
CA ASP A 13 -18.83 4.40 -9.21
C ASP A 13 -17.69 4.86 -10.13
N LEU A 14 -17.65 6.13 -10.45
CA LEU A 14 -16.55 6.71 -11.22
C LEU A 14 -15.21 6.66 -10.48
N TRP A 15 -15.24 6.86 -9.16
CA TRP A 15 -14.02 6.78 -8.37
C TRP A 15 -13.45 5.35 -8.32
N LEU A 16 -14.29 4.35 -8.17
CA LEU A 16 -13.88 2.93 -8.22
C LEU A 16 -13.27 2.55 -9.57
N GLY A 17 -13.80 3.09 -10.66
CA GLY A 17 -13.36 2.80 -12.01
C GLY A 17 -13.41 1.30 -12.31
N THR A 18 -12.26 0.70 -12.60
CA THR A 18 -12.14 -0.74 -12.91
C THR A 18 -11.90 -1.63 -11.69
N ALA A 19 -11.78 -1.05 -10.49
CA ALA A 19 -11.62 -1.83 -9.27
C ALA A 19 -12.91 -2.58 -8.93
N PRO A 20 -12.83 -3.72 -8.20
CA PRO A 20 -14.02 -4.42 -7.73
C PRO A 20 -14.90 -3.50 -6.88
N TYR A 21 -16.23 -3.63 -7.06
CA TYR A 21 -17.16 -2.86 -6.24
C TYR A 21 -16.98 -3.20 -4.76
N LYS A 22 -16.86 -2.16 -3.95
CA LYS A 22 -16.86 -2.23 -2.48
C LYS A 22 -17.62 -1.05 -1.91
N ASP A 23 -18.23 -1.26 -0.76
CA ASP A 23 -18.90 -0.19 -0.04
C ASP A 23 -17.90 0.88 0.39
N TYR A 24 -18.36 2.11 0.43
CA TYR A 24 -17.56 3.22 0.93
C TYR A 24 -17.26 3.04 2.42
N VAL A 25 -16.02 3.19 2.79
CA VAL A 25 -15.57 3.11 4.19
C VAL A 25 -14.90 4.39 4.63
N ASP A 26 -14.94 4.66 5.92
CA ASP A 26 -14.31 5.84 6.50
C ASP A 26 -12.80 5.90 6.18
N ASN A 27 -12.34 7.11 6.01
CA ASN A 27 -10.93 7.42 5.77
C ASN A 27 -10.29 6.81 4.50
N LEU A 28 -11.08 6.30 3.55
CA LEU A 28 -10.53 5.79 2.30
C LEU A 28 -10.07 6.94 1.38
N VAL A 29 -10.93 7.91 1.16
CA VAL A 29 -10.62 9.11 0.36
C VAL A 29 -10.46 10.33 1.28
N PRO A 30 -9.71 11.34 0.88
CA PRO A 30 -9.03 11.51 -0.42
C PRO A 30 -7.64 10.89 -0.52
N PHE A 31 -7.08 10.36 0.57
CA PHE A 31 -5.66 10.03 0.62
C PHE A 31 -5.35 8.55 0.91
N ASN A 32 -6.03 7.92 1.87
CA ASN A 32 -5.62 6.64 2.44
C ASN A 32 -5.85 5.43 1.52
N TRP A 33 -6.54 5.61 0.40
CA TRP A 33 -6.70 4.58 -0.63
C TRP A 33 -5.36 3.97 -1.09
N ARG A 34 -4.28 4.72 -0.96
CA ARG A 34 -2.91 4.27 -1.31
C ARG A 34 -2.47 3.02 -0.56
N GLY A 35 -2.95 2.84 0.66
CA GLY A 35 -2.64 1.70 1.50
C GLY A 35 -3.46 0.43 1.21
N TRP A 36 -4.46 0.52 0.35
CA TRP A 36 -5.37 -0.58 0.03
C TRP A 36 -4.98 -1.23 -1.28
N TRP A 37 -4.80 -2.55 -1.27
CA TRP A 37 -4.33 -3.30 -2.46
C TRP A 37 -5.24 -3.18 -3.68
N ASP A 38 -6.54 -2.94 -3.50
CA ASP A 38 -7.45 -2.74 -4.63
C ASP A 38 -7.24 -1.42 -5.36
N TYR A 39 -6.64 -0.43 -4.70
CA TYR A 39 -6.55 0.93 -5.21
C TYR A 39 -5.12 1.46 -5.28
N GLY A 40 -4.22 0.92 -4.48
CA GLY A 40 -2.85 1.40 -4.36
C GLY A 40 -1.85 0.29 -4.08
N THR A 41 -0.60 0.66 -3.96
CA THR A 41 0.55 -0.25 -3.82
C THR A 41 1.17 -0.24 -2.42
N GLY A 42 0.46 0.36 -1.44
CA GLY A 42 0.99 0.56 -0.10
C GLY A 42 2.14 1.56 -0.06
N ALA A 43 2.64 1.83 1.14
CA ALA A 43 3.68 2.84 1.34
C ALA A 43 4.96 2.59 0.53
N LEU A 44 5.35 1.32 0.37
CA LEU A 44 6.53 0.99 -0.42
C LEU A 44 6.34 1.37 -1.88
N GLY A 45 5.30 0.89 -2.53
CA GLY A 45 5.08 1.16 -3.96
C GLY A 45 4.76 2.63 -4.24
N ASP A 46 4.07 3.32 -3.31
CA ASP A 46 3.74 4.74 -3.44
C ASP A 46 4.98 5.64 -3.34
N MET A 47 5.88 5.36 -2.40
CA MET A 47 7.01 6.24 -2.08
C MET A 47 8.36 5.77 -2.61
N ALA A 48 8.56 4.46 -2.79
CA ALA A 48 9.87 3.96 -3.20
C ALA A 48 10.30 4.47 -4.58
N CYS A 49 9.37 4.65 -5.51
CA CYS A 49 9.67 5.22 -6.83
C CYS A 49 10.29 6.63 -6.73
N HIS A 50 9.86 7.44 -5.76
CA HIS A 50 10.43 8.77 -5.54
C HIS A 50 11.78 8.73 -4.83
N ILE A 51 11.93 7.83 -3.86
CA ILE A 51 13.11 7.78 -2.99
C ILE A 51 14.24 6.98 -3.65
N MET A 52 13.92 5.88 -4.32
CA MET A 52 14.91 4.96 -4.89
C MET A 52 15.34 5.34 -6.32
N ALA A 53 14.49 6.05 -7.07
CA ALA A 53 14.80 6.39 -8.46
C ALA A 53 16.17 7.09 -8.64
N PRO A 54 16.57 8.07 -7.80
CA PRO A 54 17.90 8.68 -7.93
C PRO A 54 19.03 7.67 -7.72
N ALA A 55 18.91 6.77 -6.74
CA ALA A 55 19.91 5.74 -6.49
C ALA A 55 20.04 4.76 -7.65
N PHE A 56 18.92 4.31 -8.21
CA PHE A 56 18.90 3.45 -9.39
C PHE A 56 19.55 4.12 -10.59
N ALA A 57 19.26 5.39 -10.82
CA ALA A 57 19.82 6.15 -11.95
C ALA A 57 21.32 6.37 -11.80
N VAL A 58 21.79 6.81 -10.61
CA VAL A 58 23.20 7.15 -10.38
C VAL A 58 24.08 5.90 -10.37
N LEU A 59 23.59 4.81 -9.77
CA LEU A 59 24.34 3.56 -9.65
C LEU A 59 24.17 2.63 -10.86
N GLY A 60 23.31 2.99 -11.81
CA GLY A 60 23.02 2.16 -12.98
C GLY A 60 22.42 0.80 -12.61
N LEU A 61 21.65 0.72 -11.51
CA LEU A 61 21.07 -0.51 -11.03
C LEU A 61 20.04 -1.03 -12.04
N GLY A 62 20.15 -2.31 -12.37
CA GLY A 62 19.15 -3.04 -13.15
C GLY A 62 18.12 -3.72 -12.24
N TYR A 63 17.69 -4.90 -12.65
CA TYR A 63 16.80 -5.72 -11.81
C TYR A 63 17.59 -6.38 -10.68
N PRO A 64 17.03 -6.43 -9.46
CA PRO A 64 17.66 -7.16 -8.37
C PRO A 64 17.65 -8.68 -8.64
N GLU A 65 18.70 -9.38 -8.22
CA GLU A 65 18.78 -10.84 -8.28
C GLU A 65 17.91 -11.50 -7.20
N SER A 66 17.78 -10.85 -6.06
CA SER A 66 16.91 -11.30 -4.98
C SER A 66 16.34 -10.16 -4.17
N ALA A 67 15.20 -10.41 -3.55
CA ALA A 67 14.55 -9.53 -2.61
C ALA A 67 14.18 -10.30 -1.33
N GLU A 68 14.56 -9.74 -0.18
CA GLU A 68 14.17 -10.24 1.13
C GLU A 68 13.28 -9.18 1.79
N CYS A 69 12.21 -9.61 2.46
CA CYS A 69 11.29 -8.70 3.11
C CYS A 69 10.92 -9.19 4.52
N SER A 70 10.96 -8.28 5.46
CA SER A 70 10.33 -8.44 6.77
C SER A 70 9.28 -7.36 6.98
N VAL A 71 8.19 -7.70 7.65
CA VAL A 71 7.04 -6.81 7.85
C VAL A 71 6.66 -6.69 9.31
N ALA A 72 6.25 -5.50 9.72
CA ALA A 72 5.63 -5.28 11.01
C ALA A 72 4.11 -5.42 10.90
N LYS A 73 3.52 -6.14 11.84
CA LYS A 73 2.08 -6.30 11.98
C LYS A 73 1.57 -5.54 13.21
N ARG A 74 0.34 -5.13 13.16
CA ARG A 74 -0.34 -4.56 14.33
C ARG A 74 -0.90 -5.70 15.19
N TYR A 75 -0.81 -5.53 16.49
CA TYR A 75 -1.42 -6.42 17.48
C TYR A 75 -2.46 -5.67 18.29
N GLU A 76 -3.52 -6.37 18.69
CA GLU A 76 -4.46 -5.90 19.68
C GLU A 76 -3.87 -6.02 21.09
N ARG A 77 -4.57 -5.42 22.08
CA ARG A 77 -4.11 -5.37 23.46
C ARG A 77 -3.82 -6.75 24.08
N ASN A 78 -4.46 -7.80 23.60
CA ASN A 78 -4.31 -9.19 24.06
C ASN A 78 -3.35 -10.02 23.19
N TRP A 79 -2.47 -9.38 22.44
CA TRP A 79 -1.49 -10.01 21.53
C TRP A 79 -2.08 -10.75 20.33
N ASN A 80 -3.37 -10.58 20.06
CA ASN A 80 -3.94 -11.10 18.81
C ASN A 80 -3.45 -10.25 17.62
N PRO A 81 -2.94 -10.87 16.55
CA PRO A 81 -2.54 -10.12 15.37
C PRO A 81 -3.78 -9.54 14.68
N VAL A 82 -3.71 -8.26 14.35
CA VAL A 82 -4.70 -7.63 13.47
C VAL A 82 -4.35 -8.01 12.05
N TYR A 83 -5.20 -8.82 11.44
CA TYR A 83 -5.04 -9.24 10.05
C TYR A 83 -5.91 -8.38 9.14
N ALA A 84 -5.29 -7.59 8.30
CA ALA A 84 -5.95 -6.76 7.29
C ALA A 84 -5.39 -7.11 5.89
N PRO A 85 -5.86 -8.21 5.27
CA PRO A 85 -5.32 -8.69 3.99
C PRO A 85 -5.52 -7.72 2.85
N GLU A 86 -6.43 -6.77 3.00
CA GLU A 86 -6.76 -5.77 1.97
C GLU A 86 -5.80 -4.57 1.97
N CYS A 87 -4.94 -4.47 2.98
CA CYS A 87 -4.03 -3.34 3.16
C CYS A 87 -2.58 -3.80 3.20
N GLY A 88 -1.68 -2.89 2.85
CA GLY A 88 -0.25 -3.08 3.05
C GLY A 88 0.11 -3.23 4.53
N PRO A 89 1.32 -3.72 4.84
CA PRO A 89 1.81 -3.86 6.20
C PRO A 89 1.98 -2.49 6.87
N LEU A 90 2.02 -2.47 8.21
CA LEU A 90 2.25 -1.25 8.98
C LEU A 90 3.63 -0.65 8.68
N ALA A 91 4.63 -1.49 8.54
CA ALA A 91 5.97 -1.15 8.07
C ALA A 91 6.61 -2.36 7.41
N SER A 92 7.57 -2.11 6.52
CA SER A 92 8.36 -3.14 5.86
C SER A 92 9.83 -2.74 5.83
N HIS A 93 10.70 -3.75 5.94
CA HIS A 93 12.12 -3.62 5.68
C HIS A 93 12.48 -4.57 4.53
N ILE A 94 13.10 -4.01 3.48
CA ILE A 94 13.36 -4.73 2.25
C ILE A 94 14.84 -4.61 1.92
N ILE A 95 15.44 -5.75 1.60
CA ILE A 95 16.82 -5.85 1.12
C ILE A 95 16.76 -6.33 -0.33
N LEU A 96 17.28 -5.50 -1.23
CA LEU A 96 17.45 -5.85 -2.63
C LEU A 96 18.93 -6.13 -2.89
N LYS A 97 19.23 -7.27 -3.50
CA LYS A 97 20.60 -7.63 -3.90
C LYS A 97 20.71 -7.51 -5.41
N PHE A 98 21.73 -6.79 -5.85
CA PHE A 98 22.04 -6.60 -7.25
C PHE A 98 23.32 -7.31 -7.60
N LYS A 99 23.48 -7.64 -8.86
CA LYS A 99 24.74 -8.19 -9.39
C LYS A 99 25.83 -7.11 -9.28
N GLY A 100 26.96 -7.48 -8.70
CA GLY A 100 28.16 -6.64 -8.62
C GLY A 100 28.97 -6.64 -9.91
#